data_4d348fb8452762f63b2be3d151ecf0f1
#
_entry.id   4d348fb8452762f63b2be3d151ecf0f1
#
_cell.length_a   1.000
_cell.length_b   1.000
_cell.length_c   1.000
_cell.angle_alpha   90.00
_cell.angle_beta   90.00
_cell.angle_gamma   90.00
#
_symmetry.space_group_name_H-M   'P 1'
#
loop_
_entity.id
_entity.type
_entity.pdbx_description
1 polymer ?
#
loop_
_entity_poly.entity_id
_entity_poly.type
_entity_poly.pdbx_seq_one_letter_code
_entity_poly.pdbx_strand_id
1 'polypeptide(L)'
;MKVMKFGGTSVGSVNSILSVKRIVESASEPVIVVVSALGGITDKLINTSKMAAAGDSAYEGEFREIVYRHVEMIKEVIPAGEKQVSLQRQIGELLNELKDIFQGIYLIRDLSAKTSDTIVSYGERLSSIIVTELIDGAKWFDSRTFIKTERKHSKHTLDTDLTNKLVKEAFQSIPKVSLVPGSVSYTHL
;
A
#
# COMPACT_ATOMS: atom_id res chain seq x y z
N MET A 1 -6.06 20.12 11.73
CA MET A 1 -5.84 18.85 11.02
C MET A 1 -4.56 18.94 10.20
N LYS A 2 -3.68 17.94 10.28
CA LYS A 2 -2.42 17.86 9.51
C LYS A 2 -2.43 16.67 8.55
N VAL A 3 -1.70 16.79 7.44
CA VAL A 3 -1.37 15.68 6.57
C VAL A 3 0.13 15.41 6.69
N MET A 4 0.49 14.17 7.02
CA MET A 4 1.87 13.73 7.15
C MET A 4 2.16 12.67 6.09
N LYS A 5 3.24 12.86 5.30
CA LYS A 5 3.66 11.86 4.30
C LYS A 5 4.97 11.22 4.72
N PHE A 6 5.00 9.90 4.76
CA PHE A 6 6.19 9.10 5.05
C PHE A 6 6.58 8.28 3.83
N GLY A 7 7.78 8.52 3.32
CA GLY A 7 8.34 7.80 2.17
C GLY A 7 8.85 6.40 2.54
N GLY A 8 9.28 5.64 1.52
CA GLY A 8 9.73 4.24 1.69
C GLY A 8 10.87 4.07 2.68
N THR A 9 11.79 5.02 2.80
CA THR A 9 12.85 5.01 3.83
C THR A 9 12.30 5.16 5.25
N SER A 10 11.23 5.94 5.44
CA SER A 10 10.59 6.12 6.74
C SER A 10 9.82 4.89 7.21
N VAL A 11 9.44 3.99 6.31
CA VAL A 11 8.77 2.72 6.61
C VAL A 11 9.62 1.52 6.18
N GLY A 12 10.91 1.74 5.89
CA GLY A 12 11.82 0.73 5.36
C GLY A 12 12.48 -0.16 6.40
N SER A 13 12.43 0.16 7.68
CA SER A 13 12.99 -0.64 8.77
C SER A 13 12.11 -0.56 10.01
N VAL A 14 12.30 -1.50 10.94
CA VAL A 14 11.60 -1.52 12.23
C VAL A 14 11.80 -0.21 12.99
N ASN A 15 13.05 0.25 13.10
CA ASN A 15 13.36 1.49 13.81
C ASN A 15 12.70 2.72 13.18
N SER A 16 12.67 2.78 11.84
CA SER A 16 12.06 3.91 11.14
C SER A 16 10.53 3.88 11.27
N ILE A 17 9.89 2.73 11.15
CA ILE A 17 8.43 2.62 11.28
C ILE A 17 7.95 2.88 12.72
N LEU A 18 8.73 2.48 13.74
CA LEU A 18 8.47 2.85 15.15
C LEU A 18 8.65 4.35 15.40
N SER A 19 9.55 4.99 14.66
CA SER A 19 9.68 6.46 14.69
C SER A 19 8.48 7.16 14.07
N VAL A 20 7.93 6.61 12.96
CA VAL A 20 6.67 7.08 12.39
C VAL A 20 5.54 6.99 13.41
N LYS A 21 5.39 5.84 14.12
CA LYS A 21 4.42 5.67 15.20
C LYS A 21 4.54 6.79 16.22
N ARG A 22 5.73 7.02 16.77
CA ARG A 22 5.96 8.06 17.79
C ARG A 22 5.59 9.46 17.30
N ILE A 23 5.96 9.81 16.05
CA ILE A 23 5.65 11.12 15.45
C ILE A 23 4.13 11.30 15.33
N VAL A 24 3.43 10.29 14.84
CA VAL A 24 1.98 10.35 14.62
C VAL A 24 1.23 10.42 15.95
N GLU A 25 1.60 9.60 16.93
CA GLU A 25 0.96 9.56 18.24
C GLU A 25 1.20 10.83 19.08
N SER A 26 2.31 11.54 18.83
CA SER A 26 2.59 12.82 19.48
C SER A 26 1.76 14.00 18.95
N ALA A 27 0.99 13.79 17.87
CA ALA A 27 0.17 14.85 17.31
C ALA A 27 -0.99 15.23 18.24
N SER A 28 -1.12 16.51 18.52
CA SER A 28 -2.20 17.07 19.35
C SER A 28 -3.53 17.26 18.60
N GLU A 29 -3.52 17.17 17.29
CA GLU A 29 -4.67 17.37 16.41
C GLU A 29 -4.89 16.14 15.50
N PRO A 30 -6.08 15.96 14.89
CA PRO A 30 -6.31 14.88 13.93
C PRO A 30 -5.32 14.92 12.76
N VAL A 31 -4.80 13.75 12.39
CA VAL A 31 -3.82 13.62 11.31
C VAL A 31 -4.28 12.61 10.26
N ILE A 32 -4.01 12.95 8.99
CA ILE A 32 -4.06 12.02 7.87
C ILE A 32 -2.62 11.63 7.56
N VAL A 33 -2.32 10.36 7.62
CA VAL A 33 -0.98 9.79 7.41
C VAL A 33 -0.95 9.07 6.08
N VAL A 34 -0.12 9.55 5.17
CA VAL A 34 0.09 8.93 3.86
C VAL A 34 1.42 8.18 3.89
N VAL A 35 1.39 6.88 3.61
CA VAL A 35 2.60 6.05 3.62
C VAL A 35 2.88 5.44 2.25
N SER A 36 4.16 5.34 1.92
CA SER A 36 4.65 4.63 0.75
C SER A 36 4.84 3.13 1.05
N ALA A 37 5.16 2.33 0.03
CA ALA A 37 5.56 0.95 0.19
C ALA A 37 6.77 0.80 1.15
N LEU A 38 6.94 -0.36 1.77
CA LEU A 38 8.15 -0.67 2.53
C LEU A 38 9.39 -0.51 1.64
N GLY A 39 10.49 -0.03 2.22
CA GLY A 39 11.70 0.27 1.46
C GLY A 39 12.15 -0.87 0.54
N GLY A 40 12.35 -0.56 -0.75
CA GLY A 40 12.74 -1.49 -1.80
C GLY A 40 11.61 -2.33 -2.41
N ILE A 41 10.40 -2.33 -1.83
CA ILE A 41 9.30 -3.18 -2.32
C ILE A 41 8.78 -2.71 -3.68
N THR A 42 8.71 -1.41 -3.94
CA THR A 42 8.27 -0.90 -5.25
C THR A 42 9.13 -1.45 -6.40
N ASP A 43 10.45 -1.40 -6.25
CA ASP A 43 11.39 -1.93 -7.25
C ASP A 43 11.26 -3.45 -7.40
N LYS A 44 11.10 -4.17 -6.28
CA LYS A 44 10.86 -5.62 -6.31
C LYS A 44 9.57 -5.95 -7.05
N LEU A 45 8.47 -5.26 -6.80
CA LEU A 45 7.19 -5.46 -7.50
C LEU A 45 7.33 -5.25 -9.02
N ILE A 46 8.01 -4.17 -9.43
CA ILE A 46 8.27 -3.86 -10.84
C ILE A 46 9.14 -4.96 -11.48
N ASN A 47 10.23 -5.36 -10.83
CA ASN A 47 11.13 -6.38 -11.38
C ASN A 47 10.43 -7.74 -11.47
N THR A 48 9.71 -8.17 -10.44
CA THR A 48 8.95 -9.42 -10.43
C THR A 48 7.92 -9.45 -11.55
N SER A 49 7.21 -8.33 -11.80
CA SER A 49 6.22 -8.25 -12.88
C SER A 49 6.84 -8.37 -14.27
N LYS A 50 8.04 -7.77 -14.48
CA LYS A 50 8.79 -7.89 -15.74
C LYS A 50 9.28 -9.32 -15.95
N MET A 51 9.79 -9.99 -14.92
CA MET A 51 10.21 -11.38 -14.99
C MET A 51 9.02 -12.29 -15.35
N ALA A 52 7.89 -12.13 -14.69
CA ALA A 52 6.67 -12.88 -15.00
C ALA A 52 6.25 -12.66 -16.47
N ALA A 53 6.22 -11.41 -16.96
CA ALA A 53 5.87 -11.09 -18.33
C ALA A 53 6.86 -11.66 -19.36
N ALA A 54 8.14 -11.79 -18.99
CA ALA A 54 9.15 -12.47 -19.82
C ALA A 54 9.01 -14.00 -19.83
N GLY A 55 8.12 -14.58 -19.00
CA GLY A 55 7.98 -16.02 -18.84
C GLY A 55 9.13 -16.65 -18.04
N ASP A 56 9.82 -15.87 -17.21
CA ASP A 56 10.88 -16.33 -16.32
C ASP A 56 10.26 -16.84 -15.01
N SER A 57 10.33 -18.14 -14.76
CA SER A 57 9.80 -18.78 -13.55
C SER A 57 10.48 -18.34 -12.26
N ALA A 58 11.65 -17.70 -12.34
CA ALA A 58 12.34 -17.16 -11.16
C ALA A 58 11.54 -16.03 -10.48
N TYR A 59 10.51 -15.45 -11.14
CA TYR A 59 9.59 -14.48 -10.53
C TYR A 59 8.96 -15.00 -9.22
N GLU A 60 8.75 -16.31 -9.11
CA GLU A 60 8.20 -16.91 -7.88
C GLU A 60 9.14 -16.75 -6.68
N GLY A 61 10.46 -16.80 -6.93
CA GLY A 61 11.48 -16.55 -5.90
C GLY A 61 11.42 -15.10 -5.41
N GLU A 62 11.38 -14.15 -6.34
CA GLU A 62 11.26 -12.73 -6.02
C GLU A 62 9.94 -12.42 -5.29
N PHE A 63 8.85 -13.05 -5.69
CA PHE A 63 7.58 -12.92 -4.98
C PHE A 63 7.66 -13.44 -3.54
N ARG A 64 8.33 -14.59 -3.28
CA ARG A 64 8.54 -15.09 -1.91
C ARG A 64 9.31 -14.09 -1.05
N GLU A 65 10.27 -13.36 -1.62
CA GLU A 65 10.98 -12.30 -0.90
C GLU A 65 10.06 -11.13 -0.51
N ILE A 66 9.10 -10.78 -1.40
CA ILE A 66 8.09 -9.77 -1.07
C ILE A 66 7.22 -10.24 0.10
N VAL A 67 6.76 -11.49 0.07
CA VAL A 67 5.98 -12.10 1.16
C VAL A 67 6.77 -12.10 2.46
N TYR A 68 8.00 -12.63 2.42
CA TYR A 68 8.88 -12.70 3.58
C TYR A 68 9.08 -11.33 4.23
N ARG A 69 9.36 -10.31 3.43
CA ARG A 69 9.59 -8.94 3.90
C ARG A 69 8.41 -8.37 4.69
N HIS A 70 7.19 -8.62 4.25
CA HIS A 70 6.00 -8.14 4.95
C HIS A 70 5.70 -8.95 6.21
N VAL A 71 5.83 -10.27 6.14
CA VAL A 71 5.61 -11.16 7.29
C VAL A 71 6.60 -10.86 8.42
N GLU A 72 7.88 -10.70 8.10
CA GLU A 72 8.90 -10.37 9.11
C GLU A 72 8.65 -8.98 9.70
N MET A 73 8.31 -7.97 8.88
CA MET A 73 7.95 -6.66 9.41
C MET A 73 6.81 -6.75 10.43
N ILE A 74 5.75 -7.50 10.13
CA ILE A 74 4.62 -7.68 11.05
C ILE A 74 5.09 -8.32 12.37
N LYS A 75 5.89 -9.39 12.31
CA LYS A 75 6.38 -10.08 13.50
C LYS A 75 7.20 -9.18 14.41
N GLU A 76 7.99 -8.28 13.81
CA GLU A 76 8.88 -7.41 14.56
C GLU A 76 8.17 -6.17 15.15
N VAL A 77 7.11 -5.66 14.50
CA VAL A 77 6.45 -4.43 14.94
C VAL A 77 5.14 -4.65 15.71
N ILE A 78 4.50 -5.80 15.55
CA ILE A 78 3.26 -6.14 16.26
C ILE A 78 3.54 -7.27 17.25
N PRO A 79 3.25 -7.09 18.53
CA PRO A 79 3.43 -8.14 19.54
C PRO A 79 2.70 -9.44 19.18
N ALA A 80 3.30 -10.58 19.52
CA ALA A 80 2.68 -11.89 19.31
C ALA A 80 1.32 -11.98 20.01
N GLY A 81 0.30 -12.46 19.30
CA GLY A 81 -1.08 -12.58 19.82
C GLY A 81 -2.10 -12.53 18.70
N GLU A 82 -3.38 -12.46 19.08
CA GLU A 82 -4.50 -12.48 18.12
C GLU A 82 -4.43 -11.36 17.09
N LYS A 83 -4.00 -10.17 17.49
CA LYS A 83 -3.83 -9.01 16.60
C LYS A 83 -2.81 -9.31 15.48
N GLN A 84 -1.65 -9.88 15.84
CA GLN A 84 -0.62 -10.24 14.88
C GLN A 84 -1.12 -11.32 13.90
N VAL A 85 -1.81 -12.35 14.41
CA VAL A 85 -2.39 -13.42 13.58
C VAL A 85 -3.45 -12.88 12.63
N SER A 86 -4.34 -12.00 13.12
CA SER A 86 -5.37 -11.37 12.29
C SER A 86 -4.76 -10.52 11.18
N LEU A 87 -3.73 -9.72 11.50
CA LEU A 87 -3.02 -8.91 10.52
C LEU A 87 -2.30 -9.77 9.48
N GLN A 88 -1.62 -10.84 9.92
CA GLN A 88 -0.95 -11.77 9.00
C GLN A 88 -1.94 -12.42 8.02
N ARG A 89 -3.14 -12.78 8.48
CA ARG A 89 -4.19 -13.30 7.61
C ARG A 89 -4.63 -12.26 6.58
N GLN A 90 -4.94 -11.03 7.02
CA GLN A 90 -5.36 -9.94 6.12
C GLN A 90 -4.29 -9.62 5.06
N ILE A 91 -3.03 -9.53 5.45
CA ILE A 91 -1.90 -9.31 4.54
C ILE A 91 -1.73 -10.52 3.61
N GLY A 92 -1.90 -11.74 4.12
CA GLY A 92 -1.84 -12.97 3.34
C GLY A 92 -2.90 -13.02 2.23
N GLU A 93 -4.12 -12.57 2.48
CA GLU A 93 -5.18 -12.47 1.47
C GLU A 93 -4.77 -11.54 0.32
N LEU A 94 -4.24 -10.35 0.62
CA LEU A 94 -3.74 -9.42 -0.39
C LEU A 94 -2.53 -9.95 -1.16
N LEU A 95 -1.64 -10.67 -0.50
CA LEU A 95 -0.48 -11.30 -1.14
C LEU A 95 -0.92 -12.46 -2.06
N ASN A 96 -1.97 -13.19 -1.71
CA ASN A 96 -2.55 -14.22 -2.59
C ASN A 96 -3.18 -13.58 -3.84
N GLU A 97 -3.95 -12.50 -3.71
CA GLU A 97 -4.46 -11.74 -4.87
C GLU A 97 -3.30 -11.31 -5.79
N LEU A 98 -2.22 -10.79 -5.22
CA LEU A 98 -1.04 -10.35 -5.97
C LEU A 98 -0.34 -11.53 -6.66
N LYS A 99 -0.26 -12.69 -6.00
CA LYS A 99 0.27 -13.93 -6.59
C LYS A 99 -0.51 -14.34 -7.83
N ASP A 100 -1.85 -14.29 -7.76
CA ASP A 100 -2.72 -14.65 -8.88
C ASP A 100 -2.51 -13.71 -10.07
N ILE A 101 -2.30 -12.41 -9.80
CA ILE A 101 -1.96 -11.43 -10.84
C ILE A 101 -0.61 -11.78 -11.51
N PHE A 102 0.43 -12.08 -10.73
CA PHE A 102 1.73 -12.49 -11.29
C PHE A 102 1.63 -13.77 -12.10
N GLN A 103 0.86 -14.76 -11.63
CA GLN A 103 0.62 -15.99 -12.36
C GLN A 103 -0.11 -15.73 -13.69
N GLY A 104 -1.12 -14.86 -13.68
CA GLY A 104 -1.83 -14.44 -14.90
C GLY A 104 -0.86 -13.81 -15.91
N ILE A 105 -0.02 -12.87 -15.48
CA ILE A 105 1.01 -12.23 -16.33
C ILE A 105 1.98 -13.26 -16.89
N TYR A 106 2.46 -14.18 -16.07
CA TYR A 106 3.38 -15.26 -16.48
C TYR A 106 2.78 -16.14 -17.57
N LEU A 107 1.48 -16.47 -17.49
CA LEU A 107 0.78 -17.32 -18.45
C LEU A 107 0.52 -16.59 -19.78
N ILE A 108 0.09 -15.33 -19.73
CA ILE A 108 -0.23 -14.54 -20.93
C ILE A 108 0.98 -13.86 -21.54
N ARG A 109 2.10 -13.76 -20.80
CA ARG A 109 3.34 -13.08 -21.19
C ARG A 109 3.14 -11.65 -21.65
N ASP A 110 2.22 -10.94 -20.98
CA ASP A 110 1.94 -9.53 -21.25
C ASP A 110 1.80 -8.74 -19.97
N LEU A 111 2.31 -7.53 -19.94
CA LEU A 111 2.24 -6.60 -18.81
C LEU A 111 1.78 -5.23 -19.32
N SER A 112 0.48 -4.99 -19.24
CA SER A 112 -0.05 -3.66 -19.55
C SER A 112 0.38 -2.63 -18.50
N ALA A 113 0.42 -1.35 -18.89
CA ALA A 113 0.69 -0.25 -17.95
C ALA A 113 -0.29 -0.28 -16.77
N LYS A 114 -1.57 -0.51 -17.03
CA LYS A 114 -2.61 -0.61 -15.99
C LYS A 114 -2.33 -1.75 -15.00
N THR A 115 -1.92 -2.91 -15.49
CA THR A 115 -1.57 -4.06 -14.64
C THR A 115 -0.33 -3.75 -13.80
N SER A 116 0.70 -3.12 -14.39
CA SER A 116 1.90 -2.69 -13.68
C SER A 116 1.57 -1.74 -12.53
N ASP A 117 0.74 -0.72 -12.79
CA ASP A 117 0.34 0.23 -11.75
C ASP A 117 -0.50 -0.43 -10.65
N THR A 118 -1.36 -1.37 -11.03
CA THR A 118 -2.12 -2.17 -10.06
C THR A 118 -1.17 -2.93 -9.13
N ILE A 119 -0.17 -3.63 -9.68
CA ILE A 119 0.83 -4.37 -8.90
C ILE A 119 1.59 -3.44 -7.94
N VAL A 120 2.08 -2.31 -8.44
CA VAL A 120 2.83 -1.35 -7.61
C VAL A 120 1.99 -0.84 -6.45
N SER A 121 0.69 -0.63 -6.65
CA SER A 121 -0.21 -0.16 -5.59
C SER A 121 -0.33 -1.12 -4.40
N TYR A 122 -0.07 -2.43 -4.59
CA TYR A 122 -0.06 -3.39 -3.48
C TYR A 122 1.00 -3.06 -2.44
N GLY A 123 2.17 -2.55 -2.85
CA GLY A 123 3.23 -2.17 -1.92
C GLY A 123 2.75 -1.16 -0.87
N GLU A 124 2.02 -0.15 -1.30
CA GLU A 124 1.50 0.90 -0.39
C GLU A 124 0.25 0.47 0.36
N ARG A 125 -0.58 -0.37 -0.23
CA ARG A 125 -1.73 -0.98 0.47
C ARG A 125 -1.25 -1.86 1.63
N LEU A 126 -0.29 -2.75 1.39
CA LEU A 126 0.28 -3.65 2.40
C LEU A 126 0.94 -2.86 3.53
N SER A 127 1.81 -1.90 3.21
CA SER A 127 2.50 -1.10 4.22
C SER A 127 1.53 -0.25 5.05
N SER A 128 0.52 0.38 4.41
CA SER A 128 -0.44 1.23 5.11
C SER A 128 -1.31 0.44 6.10
N ILE A 129 -1.69 -0.79 5.77
CA ILE A 129 -2.43 -1.67 6.68
C ILE A 129 -1.56 -2.04 7.89
N ILE A 130 -0.28 -2.40 7.67
CA ILE A 130 0.66 -2.70 8.76
C ILE A 130 0.82 -1.49 9.69
N VAL A 131 1.02 -0.30 9.12
CA VAL A 131 1.17 0.94 9.92
C VAL A 131 -0.13 1.29 10.66
N THR A 132 -1.30 1.01 10.07
CA THR A 132 -2.59 1.21 10.73
C THR A 132 -2.67 0.37 12.00
N GLU A 133 -2.33 -0.91 11.92
CA GLU A 133 -2.37 -1.81 13.06
C GLU A 133 -1.29 -1.50 14.10
N LEU A 134 -0.20 -0.86 13.72
CA LEU A 134 0.85 -0.44 14.64
C LEU A 134 0.45 0.77 15.50
N ILE A 135 -0.41 1.67 14.99
CA ILE A 135 -0.78 2.94 15.65
C ILE A 135 -2.13 2.77 16.36
N ASP A 136 -2.17 3.04 17.66
CA ASP A 136 -3.38 2.86 18.45
C ASP A 136 -4.51 3.81 18.02
N GLY A 137 -5.70 3.23 17.79
CA GLY A 137 -6.89 3.99 17.37
C GLY A 137 -6.86 4.51 15.92
N ALA A 138 -5.85 4.15 15.13
CA ALA A 138 -5.81 4.49 13.73
C ALA A 138 -6.88 3.76 12.92
N LYS A 139 -7.37 4.40 11.85
CA LYS A 139 -8.28 3.80 10.87
C LYS A 139 -7.68 3.86 9.48
N TRP A 140 -7.80 2.76 8.74
CA TRP A 140 -7.36 2.67 7.37
C TRP A 140 -8.43 3.15 6.38
N PHE A 141 -8.02 3.91 5.38
CA PHE A 141 -8.86 4.40 4.30
C PHE A 141 -8.23 4.05 2.95
N ASP A 142 -8.97 3.33 2.12
CA ASP A 142 -8.50 3.00 0.76
C ASP A 142 -8.55 4.23 -0.14
N SER A 143 -7.38 4.78 -0.50
CA SER A 143 -7.29 5.95 -1.38
C SER A 143 -8.00 5.78 -2.72
N ARG A 144 -8.12 4.55 -3.22
CA ARG A 144 -8.79 4.23 -4.49
C ARG A 144 -10.29 4.53 -4.47
N THR A 145 -10.89 4.61 -3.28
CA THR A 145 -12.32 4.91 -3.15
C THR A 145 -12.63 6.39 -3.36
N PHE A 146 -11.68 7.28 -3.06
CA PHE A 146 -11.91 8.74 -3.11
C PHE A 146 -10.92 9.52 -3.98
N ILE A 147 -9.77 8.99 -4.37
CA ILE A 147 -8.89 9.61 -5.38
C ILE A 147 -9.26 9.04 -6.74
N LYS A 148 -9.72 9.90 -7.64
CA LYS A 148 -10.13 9.52 -9.00
C LYS A 148 -9.25 10.16 -10.04
N THR A 149 -8.95 9.40 -11.09
CA THR A 149 -8.16 9.87 -12.23
C THR A 149 -8.96 9.70 -13.51
N GLU A 150 -8.78 10.61 -14.44
CA GLU A 150 -9.36 10.56 -15.77
C GLU A 150 -8.26 10.51 -16.83
N ARG A 151 -8.55 9.98 -17.99
CA ARG A 151 -7.61 9.94 -19.11
C ARG A 151 -7.83 11.15 -20.01
N LYS A 152 -6.90 12.12 -19.98
CA LYS A 152 -6.87 13.26 -20.89
C LYS A 152 -5.62 13.18 -21.78
N HIS A 153 -5.80 13.21 -23.11
CA HIS A 153 -4.71 13.26 -24.09
C HIS A 153 -3.62 12.20 -23.83
N SER A 154 -4.01 10.94 -23.64
CA SER A 154 -3.12 9.81 -23.34
C SER A 154 -2.37 9.88 -22.00
N LYS A 155 -2.66 10.87 -21.16
CA LYS A 155 -2.13 10.99 -19.77
C LYS A 155 -3.24 10.80 -18.76
N HIS A 156 -2.90 10.21 -17.63
CA HIS A 156 -3.79 10.16 -16.49
C HIS A 156 -3.63 11.44 -15.67
N THR A 157 -4.72 12.12 -15.44
CA THR A 157 -4.79 13.35 -14.64
C THR A 157 -5.78 13.15 -13.51
N LEU A 158 -5.57 13.86 -12.41
CA LEU A 158 -6.51 13.84 -11.29
C LEU A 158 -7.85 14.45 -11.74
N ASP A 159 -8.94 13.72 -11.54
CA ASP A 159 -10.28 14.31 -11.56
C ASP A 159 -10.47 15.08 -10.25
N THR A 160 -10.17 16.38 -10.31
CA THR A 160 -10.12 17.23 -9.12
C THR A 160 -11.50 17.42 -8.50
N ASP A 161 -12.55 17.58 -9.31
CA ASP A 161 -13.90 17.86 -8.81
C ASP A 161 -14.48 16.62 -8.11
N LEU A 162 -14.41 15.47 -8.77
CA LEU A 162 -14.89 14.22 -8.19
C LEU A 162 -14.06 13.82 -6.97
N THR A 163 -12.72 13.93 -7.05
CA THR A 163 -11.85 13.64 -5.92
C THR A 163 -12.16 14.52 -4.73
N ASN A 164 -12.29 15.83 -4.92
CA ASN A 164 -12.60 16.76 -3.82
C ASN A 164 -13.95 16.43 -3.16
N LYS A 165 -14.97 16.05 -3.95
CA LYS A 165 -16.25 15.60 -3.42
C LYS A 165 -16.09 14.36 -2.56
N LEU A 166 -15.47 13.30 -3.10
CA LEU A 166 -15.32 12.03 -2.42
C LEU A 166 -14.41 12.12 -1.18
N VAL A 167 -13.35 12.92 -1.22
CA VAL A 167 -12.50 13.18 -0.05
C VAL A 167 -13.31 13.86 1.06
N LYS A 168 -14.13 14.85 0.75
CA LYS A 168 -15.00 15.49 1.74
C LYS A 168 -15.99 14.49 2.37
N GLU A 169 -16.56 13.60 1.57
CA GLU A 169 -17.46 12.56 2.05
C GLU A 169 -16.71 11.54 2.92
N ALA A 170 -15.55 11.04 2.49
CA ALA A 170 -14.75 10.05 3.21
C ALA A 170 -14.26 10.56 4.58
N PHE A 171 -14.00 11.86 4.69
CA PHE A 171 -13.44 12.49 5.89
C PHE A 171 -14.43 13.42 6.60
N GLN A 172 -15.74 13.21 6.46
CA GLN A 172 -16.76 13.96 7.22
C GLN A 172 -16.62 13.74 8.74
N SER A 173 -16.28 12.52 9.14
CA SER A 173 -15.99 12.16 10.54
C SER A 173 -14.55 11.63 10.61
N ILE A 174 -13.64 12.49 11.03
CA ILE A 174 -12.20 12.19 11.01
C ILE A 174 -11.81 11.54 12.34
N PRO A 175 -11.28 10.29 12.34
CA PRO A 175 -10.65 9.73 13.55
C PRO A 175 -9.38 10.50 13.89
N LYS A 176 -8.84 10.31 15.09
CA LYS A 176 -7.60 10.96 15.50
C LYS A 176 -6.46 10.69 14.52
N VAL A 177 -6.38 9.46 14.00
CA VAL A 177 -5.39 9.06 13.01
C VAL A 177 -6.07 8.32 11.86
N SER A 178 -5.86 8.81 10.63
CA SER A 178 -6.34 8.18 9.39
C SER A 178 -5.15 7.76 8.56
N LEU A 179 -5.00 6.47 8.25
CA LEU A 179 -3.95 5.94 7.39
C LEU A 179 -4.47 5.78 5.96
N VAL A 180 -3.66 6.23 5.00
CA VAL A 180 -3.98 6.21 3.58
C VAL A 180 -2.78 5.70 2.79
N PRO A 181 -2.93 4.72 1.88
CA PRO A 181 -1.87 4.36 0.94
C PRO A 181 -1.57 5.52 0.00
N GLY A 182 -0.27 5.79 -0.25
CA GLY A 182 0.18 6.94 -1.03
C GLY A 182 0.04 6.75 -2.54
N SER A 183 -0.09 5.50 -3.02
CA SER A 183 -0.36 5.21 -4.43
C SER A 183 -1.85 5.15 -4.71
N VAL A 184 -2.21 5.69 -5.83
CA VAL A 184 -3.52 5.51 -6.46
C VAL A 184 -3.24 4.84 -7.81
N SER A 185 -3.33 3.51 -7.86
CA SER A 185 -3.40 2.84 -9.15
C SER A 185 -4.65 3.33 -9.86
N TYR A 186 -4.56 3.53 -11.17
CA TYR A 186 -5.62 4.06 -12.04
C TYR A 186 -7.02 3.63 -11.59
N THR A 187 -7.70 4.54 -10.89
CA THR A 187 -9.10 4.37 -10.51
C THR A 187 -9.95 4.92 -11.64
N HIS A 188 -10.08 4.13 -12.71
CA HIS A 188 -11.03 4.45 -13.76
C HIS A 188 -12.47 4.30 -13.25
N LEU A 189 -13.29 5.30 -13.58
CA LEU A 189 -14.72 5.14 -13.68
C LEU A 189 -15.05 4.20 -14.83
#